data_4b3729771ef55b840e8f89fc43d269f5
#
_entry.id   4b3729771ef55b840e8f89fc43d269f5
#
_cell.length_a   1.000
_cell.length_b   1.000
_cell.length_c   1.000
_cell.angle_alpha   90.00
_cell.angle_beta   90.00
_cell.angle_gamma   90.00
#
_symmetry.space_group_name_H-M   'P 1'
#
loop_
_entity.id
_entity.type
_entity.pdbx_description
1 polymer ?
#
loop_
_entity_poly.entity_id
_entity_poly.type
_entity_poly.pdbx_seq_one_letter_code
_entity_poly.pdbx_strand_id
1 'polypeptide(L)'
;MNKPNPQADVQKAQRALAPSPAPQASGVRATARRAGMRKRHWAVLLSFVATVLLPLVIFGIYLWGVAEDRYASTVGFIVRQEEGQSGSELLGGLSALTGGTSSVDGDVLYEFIRSQDLVRRIDDRLQLRDYYSSFWRTDPLFALWPDATIEDMLWYWGRVVRVSYNQSTGLTELRIQAFDPQMAQAIAVEVVGESQAVVNALND
;
A
#
# COMPACT_ATOMS: atom_id res chain seq x y z
N MET A 1 72.44 78.44 -2.74
CA MET A 1 72.73 77.58 -3.87
C MET A 1 72.92 76.15 -3.33
N ASN A 2 71.86 75.31 -3.49
CA ASN A 2 71.85 73.96 -2.95
C ASN A 2 72.42 73.03 -4.06
N LYS A 3 73.62 72.44 -3.87
CA LYS A 3 74.20 71.52 -4.80
C LYS A 3 73.43 70.21 -4.82
N PRO A 4 73.07 69.69 -5.99
CA PRO A 4 72.38 68.38 -6.03
C PRO A 4 73.37 67.30 -5.57
N ASN A 5 72.88 66.41 -4.67
CA ASN A 5 73.67 65.32 -4.14
C ASN A 5 73.55 64.09 -5.09
N PRO A 6 74.54 63.80 -5.92
CA PRO A 6 74.45 62.72 -6.92
C PRO A 6 74.32 61.35 -6.32
N GLN A 7 74.61 61.16 -5.01
CA GLN A 7 74.47 59.88 -4.34
C GLN A 7 73.01 59.53 -4.00
N ALA A 8 72.17 60.57 -3.78
CA ALA A 8 70.77 60.34 -3.51
C ALA A 8 70.02 59.86 -4.75
N ASP A 9 70.39 60.28 -5.92
CA ASP A 9 69.76 59.88 -7.18
C ASP A 9 70.20 58.46 -7.59
N VAL A 10 71.42 58.05 -7.33
CA VAL A 10 71.89 56.67 -7.53
C VAL A 10 71.21 55.72 -6.60
N GLN A 11 71.03 56.12 -5.36
CA GLN A 11 70.31 55.28 -4.38
C GLN A 11 68.81 55.14 -4.73
N LYS A 12 68.19 56.18 -5.28
CA LYS A 12 66.80 56.12 -5.77
C LYS A 12 66.66 55.20 -6.98
N ALA A 13 67.62 55.28 -7.91
CA ALA A 13 67.69 54.44 -9.10
C ALA A 13 67.91 52.95 -8.73
N GLN A 14 68.78 52.67 -7.77
CA GLN A 14 69.00 51.30 -7.28
C GLN A 14 67.80 50.73 -6.57
N ARG A 15 67.00 51.55 -5.84
CA ARG A 15 65.77 51.11 -5.17
C ARG A 15 64.63 50.86 -6.15
N ALA A 16 64.66 51.57 -7.33
CA ALA A 16 63.69 51.36 -8.40
C ALA A 16 63.98 50.08 -9.23
N LEU A 17 65.23 49.61 -9.22
CA LEU A 17 65.67 48.38 -9.90
C LEU A 17 65.64 47.14 -9.00
N ALA A 18 65.24 47.27 -7.73
CA ALA A 18 65.04 46.11 -6.86
C ALA A 18 63.87 45.27 -7.38
N PRO A 19 64.03 43.97 -7.61
CA PRO A 19 62.95 43.14 -8.10
C PRO A 19 61.79 43.17 -7.09
N SER A 20 60.60 43.47 -7.59
CA SER A 20 59.36 43.45 -6.81
C SER A 20 59.28 42.12 -6.06
N PRO A 21 58.97 42.13 -4.77
CA PRO A 21 58.84 40.87 -4.05
C PRO A 21 57.80 40.00 -4.77
N ALA A 22 58.26 38.84 -5.20
CA ALA A 22 57.35 37.85 -5.81
C ALA A 22 56.10 37.70 -4.98
N PRO A 23 54.89 37.63 -5.59
CA PRO A 23 53.66 37.42 -4.85
C PRO A 23 53.84 36.17 -3.99
N GLN A 24 53.83 36.36 -2.69
CA GLN A 24 53.86 35.24 -1.76
C GLN A 24 52.62 34.39 -2.12
N ALA A 25 52.89 33.20 -2.68
CA ALA A 25 51.87 32.22 -2.93
C ALA A 25 51.09 32.06 -1.62
N SER A 26 49.92 32.66 -1.54
CA SER A 26 48.99 32.48 -0.45
C SER A 26 48.77 30.98 -0.37
N GLY A 27 49.41 30.37 0.61
CA GLY A 27 49.31 28.94 0.83
C GLY A 27 47.84 28.56 0.80
N VAL A 28 47.44 27.75 -0.18
CA VAL A 28 46.12 27.17 -0.25
C VAL A 28 45.92 26.48 1.08
N ARG A 29 45.17 27.10 1.98
CA ARG A 29 44.80 26.51 3.25
C ARG A 29 44.05 25.25 2.90
N ALA A 30 44.63 24.11 3.21
CA ALA A 30 43.96 22.82 3.09
C ALA A 30 42.67 22.89 3.92
N THR A 31 41.56 23.22 3.24
CA THR A 31 40.23 23.37 3.83
C THR A 31 39.54 22.01 4.11
N ALA A 32 40.21 20.91 3.77
CA ALA A 32 39.72 19.59 4.09
C ALA A 32 40.29 19.13 5.43
N ARG A 33 39.76 19.68 6.52
CA ARG A 33 39.83 18.98 7.81
C ARG A 33 39.06 17.69 7.67
N ARG A 34 39.71 16.53 7.79
CA ARG A 34 39.06 15.24 7.94
C ARG A 34 37.98 15.38 9.04
N ALA A 35 36.71 15.35 8.63
CA ALA A 35 35.60 15.41 9.57
C ALA A 35 35.64 14.15 10.43
N GLY A 36 36.21 14.28 11.62
CA GLY A 36 36.14 13.19 12.61
C GLY A 36 34.67 12.98 12.99
N MET A 37 34.21 11.72 13.00
CA MET A 37 32.88 11.37 13.46
C MET A 37 32.70 11.85 14.90
N ARG A 38 31.88 12.86 15.09
CA ARG A 38 31.53 13.39 16.42
C ARG A 38 30.45 12.51 17.05
N LYS A 39 30.41 12.42 18.37
CA LYS A 39 29.40 11.65 19.14
C LYS A 39 27.96 11.90 18.66
N ARG A 40 27.65 13.12 18.19
CA ARG A 40 26.35 13.46 17.60
C ARG A 40 26.00 12.70 16.32
N HIS A 41 26.99 12.36 15.48
CA HIS A 41 26.76 11.57 14.26
C HIS A 41 26.44 10.10 14.62
N TRP A 42 27.08 9.60 15.71
CA TRP A 42 26.74 8.29 16.26
C TRP A 42 25.33 8.28 16.85
N ALA A 43 24.90 9.35 17.52
CA ALA A 43 23.54 9.45 18.03
C ALA A 43 22.50 9.46 16.91
N VAL A 44 22.75 10.20 15.81
CA VAL A 44 21.86 10.21 14.63
C VAL A 44 21.86 8.84 13.95
N LEU A 45 23.02 8.21 13.78
CA LEU A 45 23.09 6.87 13.18
C LEU A 45 22.39 5.84 14.06
N LEU A 46 22.58 5.88 15.37
CA LEU A 46 21.91 4.99 16.30
C LEU A 46 20.39 5.21 16.32
N SER A 47 19.95 6.46 16.29
CA SER A 47 18.52 6.81 16.18
C SER A 47 17.93 6.29 14.87
N PHE A 48 18.63 6.44 13.76
CA PHE A 48 18.18 5.91 12.47
C PHE A 48 18.09 4.38 12.48
N VAL A 49 19.13 3.71 12.98
CA VAL A 49 19.15 2.24 13.15
C VAL A 49 18.01 1.77 14.04
N ALA A 50 17.80 2.43 15.19
CA ALA A 50 16.72 2.08 16.10
C ALA A 50 15.32 2.31 15.48
N THR A 51 15.13 3.39 14.74
CA THR A 51 13.81 3.72 14.16
C THR A 51 13.48 2.91 12.92
N VAL A 52 14.47 2.52 12.12
CA VAL A 52 14.25 1.84 10.85
C VAL A 52 14.57 0.36 10.94
N LEU A 53 15.76 0.00 11.45
CA LEU A 53 16.20 -1.39 11.46
C LEU A 53 15.47 -2.24 12.52
N LEU A 54 15.21 -1.67 13.69
CA LEU A 54 14.54 -2.41 14.75
C LEU A 54 13.12 -2.85 14.37
N PRO A 55 12.21 -1.96 13.88
CA PRO A 55 10.91 -2.43 13.41
C PRO A 55 11.01 -3.39 12.23
N LEU A 56 11.95 -3.17 11.28
CA LEU A 56 12.16 -4.07 10.16
C LEU A 56 12.53 -5.50 10.62
N VAL A 57 13.44 -5.61 11.58
CA VAL A 57 13.85 -6.90 12.15
C VAL A 57 12.70 -7.56 12.92
N ILE A 58 11.95 -6.79 13.72
CA ILE A 58 10.79 -7.30 14.45
C ILE A 58 9.75 -7.84 13.47
N PHE A 59 9.40 -7.08 12.42
CA PHE A 59 8.46 -7.54 11.39
C PHE A 59 8.99 -8.74 10.60
N GLY A 60 10.29 -8.78 10.30
CA GLY A 60 10.91 -9.91 9.62
C GLY A 60 10.83 -11.19 10.45
N ILE A 61 11.15 -11.13 11.73
CA ILE A 61 11.04 -12.28 12.67
C ILE A 61 9.58 -12.70 12.80
N TYR A 62 8.66 -11.73 12.92
CA TYR A 62 7.24 -12.01 13.01
C TYR A 62 6.72 -12.73 11.76
N LEU A 63 7.01 -12.20 10.55
CA LEU A 63 6.52 -12.77 9.29
C LEU A 63 7.10 -14.16 8.98
N TRP A 64 8.33 -14.45 9.43
CA TRP A 64 8.96 -15.74 9.14
C TRP A 64 8.80 -16.79 10.24
N GLY A 65 8.54 -16.37 11.47
CA GLY A 65 8.51 -17.28 12.62
C GLY A 65 7.17 -17.40 13.31
N VAL A 66 6.25 -16.45 13.11
CA VAL A 66 5.00 -16.36 13.88
C VAL A 66 3.77 -16.33 12.96
N ALA A 67 3.84 -15.56 11.86
CA ALA A 67 2.69 -15.39 10.97
C ALA A 67 2.29 -16.71 10.31
N GLU A 68 1.00 -17.03 10.39
CA GLU A 68 0.43 -18.22 9.73
C GLU A 68 0.32 -18.03 8.23
N ASP A 69 0.47 -19.11 7.48
CA ASP A 69 0.27 -19.11 6.03
C ASP A 69 -1.16 -18.74 5.67
N ARG A 70 -1.32 -17.92 4.64
CA ARG A 70 -2.65 -17.54 4.13
C ARG A 70 -2.81 -17.91 2.67
N TYR A 71 -3.95 -18.48 2.39
CA TYR A 71 -4.36 -18.94 1.08
C TYR A 71 -5.42 -18.02 0.51
N ALA A 72 -5.36 -17.79 -0.79
CA ALA A 72 -6.34 -16.98 -1.48
C ALA A 72 -7.10 -17.80 -2.52
N SER A 73 -8.43 -17.82 -2.42
CA SER A 73 -9.32 -18.29 -3.46
C SER A 73 -9.82 -17.11 -4.27
N THR A 74 -9.76 -17.21 -5.60
CA THR A 74 -10.25 -16.16 -6.50
C THR A 74 -11.30 -16.75 -7.43
N VAL A 75 -12.47 -16.12 -7.46
CA VAL A 75 -13.60 -16.51 -8.31
C VAL A 75 -14.03 -15.30 -9.12
N GLY A 76 -14.15 -15.47 -10.44
CA GLY A 76 -14.73 -14.48 -11.34
C GLY A 76 -16.09 -14.94 -11.85
N PHE A 77 -17.09 -14.06 -11.85
CA PHE A 77 -18.41 -14.32 -12.41
C PHE A 77 -18.96 -13.08 -13.10
N ILE A 78 -19.84 -13.31 -14.05
CA ILE A 78 -20.54 -12.26 -14.78
C ILE A 78 -22.02 -12.39 -14.46
N VAL A 79 -22.63 -11.30 -14.00
CA VAL A 79 -24.08 -11.22 -13.86
C VAL A 79 -24.66 -10.89 -15.23
N ARG A 80 -25.44 -11.82 -15.81
CA ARG A 80 -26.19 -11.60 -17.02
C ARG A 80 -27.66 -11.59 -16.66
N GLN A 81 -28.35 -10.52 -17.00
CA GLN A 81 -29.82 -10.55 -17.05
C GLN A 81 -30.21 -11.38 -18.28
N GLU A 82 -31.07 -12.35 -18.11
CA GLU A 82 -31.80 -12.91 -19.23
C GLU A 82 -32.82 -11.82 -19.67
N GLU A 83 -32.48 -11.11 -20.76
CA GLU A 83 -33.47 -10.28 -21.44
C GLU A 83 -34.60 -11.24 -21.84
N GLY A 84 -35.67 -11.23 -21.05
CA GLY A 84 -36.91 -11.91 -21.45
C GLY A 84 -37.32 -11.40 -22.82
N GLN A 85 -37.39 -12.34 -23.76
CA GLN A 85 -37.90 -12.08 -25.14
C GLN A 85 -39.33 -11.58 -25.07
N SER A 86 -39.56 -10.37 -24.66
CA SER A 86 -40.84 -9.69 -24.80
C SER A 86 -40.67 -8.49 -25.70
N GLY A 87 -41.04 -8.69 -26.92
CA GLY A 87 -41.70 -7.80 -27.91
C GLY A 87 -41.30 -6.32 -28.03
N SER A 88 -40.14 -5.86 -27.53
CA SER A 88 -39.75 -4.43 -27.69
C SER A 88 -38.40 -4.24 -28.40
N GLU A 89 -38.14 -5.03 -29.43
CA GLU A 89 -36.94 -4.85 -30.29
C GLU A 89 -36.79 -3.42 -30.88
N LEU A 90 -37.85 -2.61 -30.87
CA LEU A 90 -37.81 -1.23 -31.38
C LEU A 90 -37.35 -0.20 -30.33
N LEU A 91 -37.39 -0.51 -29.04
CA LEU A 91 -36.89 0.37 -27.97
C LEU A 91 -35.49 -0.05 -27.45
N GLY A 92 -35.03 -1.27 -27.76
CA GLY A 92 -33.74 -1.81 -27.37
C GLY A 92 -32.54 -1.05 -27.96
N GLY A 93 -32.72 -0.37 -29.09
CA GLY A 93 -31.69 0.46 -29.71
C GLY A 93 -31.30 1.72 -28.90
N LEU A 94 -32.19 2.21 -28.03
CA LEU A 94 -31.93 3.38 -27.19
C LEU A 94 -31.33 2.98 -25.83
N SER A 95 -31.68 1.82 -25.29
CA SER A 95 -31.09 1.31 -24.03
C SER A 95 -29.62 0.88 -24.21
N ALA A 96 -29.24 0.38 -25.38
CA ALA A 96 -27.85 0.07 -25.72
C ALA A 96 -26.95 1.33 -25.77
N LEU A 97 -27.53 2.50 -26.02
CA LEU A 97 -26.81 3.79 -26.03
C LEU A 97 -26.65 4.40 -24.63
N THR A 98 -27.48 4.01 -23.67
CA THR A 98 -27.43 4.56 -22.31
C THR A 98 -26.59 3.70 -21.34
N GLY A 99 -26.13 2.50 -21.73
CA GLY A 99 -25.17 1.66 -20.93
C GLY A 99 -25.62 1.32 -19.50
N GLY A 100 -26.92 1.40 -19.21
CA GLY A 100 -27.37 1.69 -17.86
C GLY A 100 -27.81 0.51 -16.99
N THR A 101 -27.99 -0.70 -17.50
CA THR A 101 -28.60 -1.78 -16.70
C THR A 101 -27.59 -2.74 -16.08
N SER A 102 -26.52 -3.07 -16.76
CA SER A 102 -25.51 -3.99 -16.22
C SER A 102 -24.64 -3.41 -15.11
N SER A 103 -24.55 -2.09 -14.99
CA SER A 103 -23.78 -1.43 -13.92
C SER A 103 -24.54 -1.44 -12.57
N VAL A 104 -25.87 -1.30 -12.61
CA VAL A 104 -26.70 -1.25 -11.40
C VAL A 104 -26.66 -2.58 -10.66
N ASP A 105 -26.76 -3.69 -11.37
CA ASP A 105 -26.72 -5.03 -10.75
C ASP A 105 -25.35 -5.36 -10.16
N GLY A 106 -24.27 -4.93 -10.84
CA GLY A 106 -22.90 -5.06 -10.30
C GLY A 106 -22.69 -4.26 -9.02
N ASP A 107 -23.25 -3.05 -8.96
CA ASP A 107 -23.14 -2.19 -7.78
C ASP A 107 -23.97 -2.76 -6.60
N VAL A 108 -25.20 -3.24 -6.87
CA VAL A 108 -26.03 -3.90 -5.85
C VAL A 108 -25.34 -5.13 -5.30
N LEU A 109 -24.78 -5.95 -6.16
CA LEU A 109 -24.06 -7.15 -5.75
C LEU A 109 -22.79 -6.82 -4.96
N TYR A 110 -22.05 -5.80 -5.36
CA TYR A 110 -20.90 -5.32 -4.61
C TYR A 110 -21.28 -4.92 -3.18
N GLU A 111 -22.34 -4.14 -3.02
CA GLU A 111 -22.83 -3.74 -1.69
C GLU A 111 -23.36 -4.94 -0.90
N PHE A 112 -24.07 -5.87 -1.55
CA PHE A 112 -24.56 -7.08 -0.90
C PHE A 112 -23.42 -7.94 -0.35
N ILE A 113 -22.35 -8.17 -1.13
CA ILE A 113 -21.18 -8.97 -0.68
C ILE A 113 -20.50 -8.35 0.55
N ARG A 114 -20.62 -7.05 0.74
CA ARG A 114 -20.07 -6.32 1.89
C ARG A 114 -21.10 -6.11 3.02
N SER A 115 -22.31 -6.55 2.84
CA SER A 115 -23.37 -6.35 3.83
C SER A 115 -23.21 -7.25 5.06
N GLN A 116 -23.68 -6.76 6.20
CA GLN A 116 -23.72 -7.54 7.44
C GLN A 116 -24.63 -8.77 7.33
N ASP A 117 -25.66 -8.68 6.51
CA ASP A 117 -26.61 -9.78 6.31
C ASP A 117 -25.91 -10.99 5.67
N LEU A 118 -25.14 -10.77 4.59
CA LEU A 118 -24.37 -11.83 3.97
C LEU A 118 -23.32 -12.41 4.94
N VAL A 119 -22.58 -11.54 5.63
CA VAL A 119 -21.55 -11.98 6.57
C VAL A 119 -22.16 -12.85 7.68
N ARG A 120 -23.32 -12.47 8.21
CA ARG A 120 -24.03 -13.26 9.22
C ARG A 120 -24.47 -14.62 8.69
N ARG A 121 -25.04 -14.68 7.49
CA ARG A 121 -25.48 -15.96 6.89
C ARG A 121 -24.29 -16.92 6.69
N ILE A 122 -23.16 -16.41 6.24
CA ILE A 122 -21.96 -17.23 6.04
C ILE A 122 -21.34 -17.62 7.39
N ASP A 123 -21.33 -16.71 8.36
CA ASP A 123 -20.85 -17.00 9.72
C ASP A 123 -21.69 -18.09 10.40
N ASP A 124 -23.01 -18.05 10.26
CA ASP A 124 -23.92 -19.08 10.81
C ASP A 124 -23.68 -20.48 10.20
N ARG A 125 -23.23 -20.55 8.93
CA ARG A 125 -22.94 -21.82 8.24
C ARG A 125 -21.54 -22.34 8.46
N LEU A 126 -20.54 -21.44 8.36
CA LEU A 126 -19.12 -21.80 8.38
C LEU A 126 -18.42 -21.46 9.69
N GLN A 127 -19.13 -20.85 10.65
CA GLN A 127 -18.59 -20.44 11.95
C GLN A 127 -17.30 -19.58 11.80
N LEU A 128 -17.40 -18.55 10.96
CA LEU A 128 -16.25 -17.74 10.58
C LEU A 128 -15.56 -17.07 11.77
N ARG A 129 -16.35 -16.58 12.76
CA ARG A 129 -15.79 -15.94 13.96
C ARG A 129 -14.95 -16.94 14.75
N ASP A 130 -15.45 -18.14 14.98
CA ASP A 130 -14.72 -19.20 15.69
C ASP A 130 -13.48 -19.63 14.89
N TYR A 131 -13.63 -19.80 13.58
CA TYR A 131 -12.53 -20.17 12.71
C TYR A 131 -11.40 -19.14 12.75
N TYR A 132 -11.67 -17.86 12.46
CA TYR A 132 -10.62 -16.84 12.41
C TYR A 132 -10.06 -16.50 13.80
N SER A 133 -10.84 -16.62 14.86
CA SER A 133 -10.36 -16.38 16.23
C SER A 133 -9.52 -17.54 16.79
N SER A 134 -9.64 -18.75 16.25
CA SER A 134 -8.82 -19.89 16.67
C SER A 134 -7.32 -19.64 16.47
N PHE A 135 -6.97 -18.82 15.49
CA PHE A 135 -5.58 -18.44 15.18
C PHE A 135 -5.04 -17.26 16.01
N TRP A 136 -5.84 -16.67 16.89
CA TRP A 136 -5.43 -15.51 17.70
C TRP A 136 -4.17 -15.75 18.54
N ARG A 137 -3.97 -16.96 19.04
CA ARG A 137 -2.80 -17.29 19.85
C ARG A 137 -1.51 -17.42 19.04
N THR A 138 -1.61 -17.79 17.79
CA THR A 138 -0.46 -17.99 16.89
C THR A 138 -0.19 -16.75 16.05
N ASP A 139 -1.22 -16.09 15.54
CA ASP A 139 -1.11 -14.91 14.67
C ASP A 139 -2.06 -13.78 15.11
N PRO A 140 -1.78 -13.06 16.20
CA PRO A 140 -2.69 -12.02 16.72
C PRO A 140 -2.80 -10.79 15.80
N LEU A 141 -1.91 -10.61 14.82
CA LEU A 141 -1.97 -9.46 13.91
C LEU A 141 -2.97 -9.67 12.77
N PHE A 142 -3.09 -10.91 12.31
CA PHE A 142 -3.94 -11.23 11.16
C PHE A 142 -5.18 -12.05 11.52
N ALA A 143 -5.25 -12.66 12.68
CA ALA A 143 -6.44 -13.34 13.16
C ALA A 143 -7.50 -12.36 13.67
N LEU A 144 -8.73 -12.87 13.83
CA LEU A 144 -9.79 -12.16 14.53
C LEU A 144 -9.59 -12.37 16.04
N TRP A 145 -9.88 -11.37 16.86
CA TRP A 145 -9.78 -11.50 18.32
C TRP A 145 -10.89 -12.39 18.88
N PRO A 146 -10.66 -13.04 20.02
CA PRO A 146 -11.67 -13.86 20.70
C PRO A 146 -12.90 -13.04 21.09
N ASP A 147 -14.06 -13.69 21.15
CA ASP A 147 -15.34 -13.08 21.51
C ASP A 147 -15.77 -11.90 20.60
N ALA A 148 -15.30 -11.91 19.35
CA ALA A 148 -15.66 -10.90 18.36
C ALA A 148 -17.17 -10.90 18.09
N THR A 149 -17.74 -9.69 18.02
CA THR A 149 -19.14 -9.49 17.64
C THR A 149 -19.32 -9.64 16.13
N ILE A 150 -20.56 -9.59 15.65
CA ILE A 150 -20.82 -9.63 14.20
C ILE A 150 -20.31 -8.34 13.50
N GLU A 151 -20.31 -7.22 14.20
CA GLU A 151 -19.77 -5.94 13.72
C GLU A 151 -18.24 -6.02 13.56
N ASP A 152 -17.58 -6.68 14.50
CA ASP A 152 -16.14 -6.94 14.43
C ASP A 152 -15.81 -7.87 13.26
N MET A 153 -16.63 -8.91 13.06
CA MET A 153 -16.51 -9.80 11.92
C MET A 153 -16.74 -9.06 10.59
N LEU A 154 -17.69 -8.14 10.53
CA LEU A 154 -17.92 -7.31 9.34
C LEU A 154 -16.70 -6.44 9.01
N TRP A 155 -16.09 -5.81 10.03
CA TRP A 155 -14.86 -5.08 9.84
C TRP A 155 -13.72 -5.98 9.34
N TYR A 156 -13.58 -7.17 9.94
CA TYR A 156 -12.59 -8.16 9.56
C TYR A 156 -12.83 -8.71 8.14
N TRP A 157 -14.10 -8.89 7.76
CA TRP A 157 -14.52 -9.30 6.42
C TRP A 157 -13.95 -8.42 5.34
N GLY A 158 -13.97 -7.10 5.52
CA GLY A 158 -13.36 -6.15 4.60
C GLY A 158 -11.84 -6.30 4.42
N ARG A 159 -11.14 -7.00 5.33
CA ARG A 159 -9.70 -7.32 5.22
C ARG A 159 -9.44 -8.61 4.44
N VAL A 160 -10.31 -9.61 4.60
CA VAL A 160 -10.11 -10.95 4.04
C VAL A 160 -10.86 -11.17 2.73
N VAL A 161 -11.91 -10.39 2.47
CA VAL A 161 -12.71 -10.47 1.24
C VAL A 161 -12.55 -9.18 0.44
N ARG A 162 -12.12 -9.32 -0.80
CA ARG A 162 -12.00 -8.22 -1.76
C ARG A 162 -12.88 -8.50 -2.96
N VAL A 163 -13.74 -7.53 -3.27
CA VAL A 163 -14.59 -7.54 -4.46
C VAL A 163 -14.05 -6.49 -5.41
N SER A 164 -13.88 -6.84 -6.66
CA SER A 164 -13.50 -5.93 -7.75
C SER A 164 -14.51 -6.08 -8.89
N TYR A 165 -15.14 -4.99 -9.28
CA TYR A 165 -16.07 -4.95 -10.40
C TYR A 165 -15.44 -4.19 -11.57
N ASN A 166 -15.37 -4.83 -12.72
CA ASN A 166 -14.88 -4.23 -13.95
C ASN A 166 -16.07 -3.80 -14.83
N GLN A 167 -16.36 -2.51 -14.83
CA GLN A 167 -17.48 -1.94 -15.58
C GLN A 167 -17.40 -2.18 -17.09
N SER A 168 -16.20 -2.31 -17.67
CA SER A 168 -16.04 -2.51 -19.11
C SER A 168 -16.36 -3.93 -19.57
N THR A 169 -16.16 -4.93 -18.71
CA THR A 169 -16.38 -6.34 -19.01
C THR A 169 -17.60 -6.93 -18.28
N GLY A 170 -18.15 -6.22 -17.30
CA GLY A 170 -19.18 -6.73 -16.40
C GLY A 170 -18.68 -7.86 -15.47
N LEU A 171 -17.34 -8.08 -15.41
CA LEU A 171 -16.76 -9.13 -14.60
C LEU A 171 -16.66 -8.66 -13.15
N THR A 172 -17.25 -9.44 -12.24
CA THR A 172 -17.03 -9.31 -10.80
C THR A 172 -16.00 -10.34 -10.38
N GLU A 173 -14.89 -9.90 -9.83
CA GLU A 173 -13.85 -10.74 -9.27
C GLU A 173 -13.92 -10.69 -7.74
N LEU A 174 -14.01 -11.86 -7.12
CA LEU A 174 -14.06 -12.05 -5.69
C LEU A 174 -12.77 -12.75 -5.25
N ARG A 175 -12.01 -12.14 -4.35
CA ARG A 175 -10.81 -12.73 -3.75
C ARG A 175 -10.99 -12.88 -2.26
N ILE A 176 -10.88 -14.10 -1.77
CA ILE A 176 -11.07 -14.47 -0.37
C ILE A 176 -9.78 -15.03 0.19
N GLN A 177 -9.39 -14.58 1.39
CA GLN A 177 -8.21 -15.03 2.11
C GLN A 177 -8.61 -15.78 3.38
N ALA A 178 -8.02 -16.95 3.59
CA ALA A 178 -8.19 -17.75 4.81
C ALA A 178 -6.85 -18.40 5.21
N PHE A 179 -6.77 -18.94 6.41
CA PHE A 179 -5.59 -19.68 6.89
C PHE A 179 -5.52 -21.10 6.32
N ASP A 180 -6.58 -21.55 5.64
CA ASP A 180 -6.73 -22.87 5.06
C ASP A 180 -7.31 -22.73 3.64
N PRO A 181 -6.77 -23.44 2.61
CA PRO A 181 -7.27 -23.38 1.24
C PRO A 181 -8.70 -23.90 1.12
N GLN A 182 -9.09 -24.91 1.92
CA GLN A 182 -10.44 -25.48 1.92
C GLN A 182 -11.45 -24.44 2.44
N MET A 183 -11.10 -23.72 3.51
CA MET A 183 -11.96 -22.66 4.05
C MET A 183 -12.05 -21.48 3.07
N ALA A 184 -10.96 -21.07 2.43
CA ALA A 184 -11.00 -20.02 1.42
C ALA A 184 -11.95 -20.40 0.26
N GLN A 185 -11.94 -21.65 -0.16
CA GLN A 185 -12.82 -22.17 -1.19
C GLN A 185 -14.28 -22.25 -0.69
N ALA A 186 -14.52 -22.76 0.52
CA ALA A 186 -15.86 -22.86 1.09
C ALA A 186 -16.54 -21.49 1.19
N ILE A 187 -15.82 -20.48 1.69
CA ILE A 187 -16.33 -19.11 1.74
C ILE A 187 -16.66 -18.60 0.33
N ALA A 188 -15.79 -18.87 -0.67
CA ALA A 188 -16.05 -18.43 -2.03
C ALA A 188 -17.34 -19.05 -2.61
N VAL A 189 -17.55 -20.34 -2.39
CA VAL A 189 -18.75 -21.06 -2.83
C VAL A 189 -20.00 -20.48 -2.18
N GLU A 190 -19.97 -20.23 -0.87
CA GLU A 190 -21.11 -19.66 -0.13
C GLU A 190 -21.42 -18.22 -0.60
N VAL A 191 -20.41 -17.37 -0.78
CA VAL A 191 -20.62 -16.00 -1.29
C VAL A 191 -21.25 -16.03 -2.67
N VAL A 192 -20.76 -16.87 -3.58
CA VAL A 192 -21.31 -16.98 -4.94
C VAL A 192 -22.75 -17.51 -4.88
N GLY A 193 -23.02 -18.54 -4.06
CA GLY A 193 -24.36 -19.11 -3.90
C GLY A 193 -25.38 -18.09 -3.39
N GLU A 194 -25.06 -17.36 -2.32
CA GLU A 194 -25.92 -16.30 -1.78
C GLU A 194 -26.11 -15.15 -2.79
N SER A 195 -25.05 -14.80 -3.53
CA SER A 195 -25.10 -13.78 -4.57
C SER A 195 -26.04 -14.17 -5.71
N GLN A 196 -26.00 -15.44 -6.15
CA GLN A 196 -26.92 -15.96 -7.16
C GLN A 196 -28.36 -15.97 -6.67
N ALA A 197 -28.59 -16.33 -5.39
CA ALA A 197 -29.93 -16.32 -4.81
C ALA A 197 -30.55 -14.91 -4.81
N VAL A 198 -29.75 -13.86 -4.49
CA VAL A 198 -30.21 -12.48 -4.51
C VAL A 198 -30.50 -12.01 -5.93
N VAL A 199 -29.61 -12.30 -6.89
CA VAL A 199 -29.83 -11.93 -8.30
C VAL A 199 -31.11 -12.60 -8.84
N ASN A 200 -31.33 -13.87 -8.55
CA ASN A 200 -32.56 -14.56 -8.97
C ASN A 200 -33.81 -13.94 -8.34
N ALA A 201 -33.76 -13.58 -7.06
CA ALA A 201 -34.88 -12.93 -6.37
C ALA A 201 -35.18 -11.51 -6.86
N LEU A 202 -34.23 -10.84 -7.51
CA LEU A 202 -34.45 -9.53 -8.13
C LEU A 202 -35.06 -9.65 -9.53
N ASN A 203 -34.93 -10.83 -10.17
CA ASN A 203 -35.44 -11.10 -11.53
C ASN A 203 -36.84 -11.74 -11.53
N ASP A 204 -37.34 -12.20 -10.37
CA ASP A 204 -38.71 -12.75 -10.18
C ASP A 204 -39.72 -11.64 -9.85
#